data_3ecafa27772ee2d104bd8b1710388ffb
#
_entry.id   3ecafa27772ee2d104bd8b1710388ffb
#
_cell.length_a   1.000
_cell.length_b   1.000
_cell.length_c   1.000
_cell.angle_alpha   90.00
_cell.angle_beta   90.00
_cell.angle_gamma   90.00
#
_symmetry.space_group_name_H-M   'P 1'
#
loop_
_entity.id
_entity.type
_entity.pdbx_description
1 polymer ?
#
loop_
_entity_poly.entity_id
_entity_poly.type
_entity_poly.pdbx_seq_one_letter_code
_entity_poly.pdbx_strand_id
1 'polypeptide(L)'
;LGTEFPLIQGGMANIATGEFAAAVSNAGALGLIGAGGMNADTLRENIRRCKALTDKPFGVNIMLMNPAAPEMAKVVVEEGVKVVTTGAGVPSQYVPAWKEAGIKVFPVVAATALVRRLAPLGVDGFIAEGTESGGHVGELTTMALVPQVKAMTDLPVIAAGGIASGRQLAAAFALGAC
;
A
#
# COMPACT_ATOMS: atom_id res chain seq x y z
N LEU A 1 -4.29 -3.80 -11.09
CA LEU A 1 -4.71 -2.54 -10.46
C LEU A 1 -5.33 -1.55 -11.46
N GLY A 2 -5.15 -1.79 -12.77
CA GLY A 2 -5.67 -0.92 -13.84
C GLY A 2 -4.84 0.34 -14.07
N THR A 3 -3.59 0.35 -13.63
CA THR A 3 -2.61 1.41 -13.88
C THR A 3 -1.89 1.19 -15.21
N GLU A 4 -1.39 2.26 -15.82
CA GLU A 4 -0.59 2.20 -17.05
C GLU A 4 0.83 1.66 -16.77
N PHE A 5 1.41 2.10 -15.64
CA PHE A 5 2.74 1.68 -15.22
C PHE A 5 2.66 0.77 -13.98
N PRO A 6 3.57 -0.21 -13.83
CA PRO A 6 3.65 -1.06 -12.65
C PRO A 6 4.34 -0.33 -11.48
N LEU A 7 3.79 0.82 -11.13
CA LEU A 7 4.32 1.71 -10.10
C LEU A 7 3.22 2.07 -9.10
N ILE A 8 3.58 2.03 -7.83
CA ILE A 8 2.76 2.50 -6.71
C ILE A 8 3.55 3.57 -5.97
N GLN A 9 2.97 4.75 -5.81
CA GLN A 9 3.57 5.78 -4.98
C GLN A 9 3.38 5.40 -3.51
N GLY A 10 4.44 5.46 -2.72
CA GLY A 10 4.39 5.14 -1.30
C GLY A 10 3.49 6.09 -0.50
N GLY A 11 2.76 5.56 0.47
CA GLY A 11 1.93 6.36 1.37
C GLY A 11 2.82 7.18 2.33
N MET A 12 2.92 8.48 2.12
CA MET A 12 3.72 9.40 2.94
C MET A 12 2.80 10.27 3.79
N ALA A 13 2.84 10.09 5.11
CA ALA A 13 2.07 10.92 6.04
C ALA A 13 2.37 12.42 5.81
N ASN A 14 1.33 13.25 5.85
CA ASN A 14 1.39 14.70 5.65
C ASN A 14 1.84 15.20 4.25
N ILE A 15 2.21 14.29 3.33
CA ILE A 15 2.64 14.62 1.96
C ILE A 15 1.67 14.07 0.94
N ALA A 16 1.34 12.80 1.04
CA ALA A 16 0.47 12.10 0.09
C ALA A 16 -1.02 12.41 0.39
N THR A 17 -1.46 13.59 -0.01
CA THR A 17 -2.84 14.07 0.07
C THR A 17 -3.71 13.48 -1.04
N GLY A 18 -5.02 13.80 -1.03
CA GLY A 18 -5.94 13.43 -2.11
C GLY A 18 -5.53 14.02 -3.46
N GLU A 19 -5.06 15.28 -3.49
CA GLU A 19 -4.56 15.93 -4.69
C GLU A 19 -3.28 15.27 -5.22
N PHE A 20 -2.36 14.94 -4.31
CA PHE A 20 -1.12 14.26 -4.69
C PHE A 20 -1.41 12.87 -5.28
N ALA A 21 -2.26 12.09 -4.63
CA ALA A 21 -2.67 10.78 -5.13
C ALA A 21 -3.35 10.87 -6.50
N ALA A 22 -4.24 11.86 -6.70
CA ALA A 22 -4.89 12.10 -7.98
C ALA A 22 -3.87 12.45 -9.08
N ALA A 23 -2.89 13.30 -8.79
CA ALA A 23 -1.86 13.68 -9.75
C ALA A 23 -1.02 12.47 -10.18
N VAL A 24 -0.63 11.61 -9.24
CA VAL A 24 0.10 10.37 -9.52
C VAL A 24 -0.75 9.40 -10.36
N SER A 25 -2.03 9.25 -10.01
CA SER A 25 -2.96 8.38 -10.77
C SER A 25 -3.18 8.88 -12.19
N ASN A 26 -3.31 10.18 -12.39
CA ASN A 26 -3.42 10.81 -13.71
C ASN A 26 -2.15 10.64 -14.54
N ALA A 27 -0.98 10.51 -13.88
CA ALA A 27 0.29 10.21 -14.55
C ALA A 27 0.48 8.71 -14.88
N GLY A 28 -0.51 7.83 -14.60
CA GLY A 28 -0.51 6.43 -14.99
C GLY A 28 -0.02 5.43 -13.93
N ALA A 29 0.42 5.89 -12.76
CA ALA A 29 0.79 5.03 -11.62
C ALA A 29 -0.39 4.89 -10.63
N LEU A 30 -0.24 4.11 -9.55
CA LEU A 30 -1.21 4.09 -8.46
C LEU A 30 -0.83 5.15 -7.42
N GLY A 31 -1.61 6.21 -7.32
CA GLY A 31 -1.50 7.17 -6.23
C GLY A 31 -2.09 6.63 -4.93
N LEU A 32 -1.42 6.86 -3.81
CA LEU A 32 -1.92 6.48 -2.49
C LEU A 32 -2.10 7.73 -1.60
N ILE A 33 -3.25 7.84 -0.96
CA ILE A 33 -3.47 8.80 0.13
C ILE A 33 -2.80 8.24 1.38
N GLY A 34 -1.87 8.99 1.95
CA GLY A 34 -1.13 8.59 3.16
C GLY A 34 -1.86 8.99 4.43
N ALA A 35 -2.69 8.10 4.99
CA ALA A 35 -3.55 8.41 6.13
C ALA A 35 -2.86 8.41 7.51
N GLY A 36 -1.53 8.26 7.57
CA GLY A 36 -0.81 8.10 8.83
C GLY A 36 -0.99 9.22 9.87
N GLY A 37 -1.18 10.45 9.44
CA GLY A 37 -1.43 11.61 10.30
C GLY A 37 -2.90 12.09 10.33
N MET A 38 -3.82 11.34 9.72
CA MET A 38 -5.23 11.75 9.56
C MET A 38 -6.12 11.11 10.64
N ASN A 39 -7.28 11.71 10.85
CA ASN A 39 -8.46 11.09 11.43
C ASN A 39 -9.44 10.66 10.32
N ALA A 40 -10.55 10.05 10.68
CA ALA A 40 -11.54 9.53 9.75
C ALA A 40 -12.14 10.63 8.84
N ASP A 41 -12.47 11.80 9.40
CA ASP A 41 -13.07 12.91 8.66
C ASP A 41 -12.09 13.48 7.64
N THR A 42 -10.85 13.75 8.05
CA THR A 42 -9.79 14.23 7.16
C THR A 42 -9.48 13.22 6.04
N LEU A 43 -9.49 11.92 6.35
CA LEU A 43 -9.34 10.88 5.33
C LEU A 43 -10.50 10.94 4.33
N ARG A 44 -11.74 11.04 4.80
CA ARG A 44 -12.93 11.13 3.95
C ARG A 44 -12.86 12.33 3.00
N GLU A 45 -12.46 13.49 3.51
CA GLU A 45 -12.26 14.69 2.70
C GLU A 45 -11.20 14.47 1.61
N ASN A 46 -10.06 13.88 1.96
CA ASN A 46 -9.00 13.57 1.01
C ASN A 46 -9.46 12.58 -0.06
N ILE A 47 -10.22 11.52 0.29
CA ILE A 47 -10.78 10.57 -0.68
C ILE A 47 -11.71 11.29 -1.66
N ARG A 48 -12.64 12.11 -1.15
CA ARG A 48 -13.58 12.87 -1.98
C ARG A 48 -12.87 13.88 -2.87
N ARG A 49 -11.84 14.53 -2.35
CA ARG A 49 -11.00 15.44 -3.12
C ARG A 49 -10.26 14.72 -4.24
N CYS A 50 -9.70 13.53 -3.97
CA CYS A 50 -9.06 12.70 -4.97
C CYS A 50 -10.05 12.32 -6.09
N LYS A 51 -11.24 11.82 -5.73
CA LYS A 51 -12.30 11.46 -6.69
C LYS A 51 -12.76 12.64 -7.57
N ALA A 52 -12.72 13.85 -7.04
CA ALA A 52 -13.08 15.05 -7.82
C ALA A 52 -12.00 15.43 -8.86
N LEU A 53 -10.77 14.93 -8.72
CA LEU A 53 -9.61 15.28 -9.55
C LEU A 53 -9.19 14.17 -10.50
N THR A 54 -9.66 12.93 -10.30
CA THR A 54 -9.33 11.79 -11.16
C THR A 54 -10.43 10.74 -11.16
N ASP A 55 -10.62 10.12 -12.30
CA ASP A 55 -11.40 8.90 -12.50
C ASP A 55 -10.51 7.65 -12.57
N LYS A 56 -9.19 7.83 -12.47
CA LYS A 56 -8.19 6.76 -12.46
C LYS A 56 -8.13 6.05 -11.10
N PRO A 57 -7.63 4.80 -11.07
CA PRO A 57 -7.49 4.07 -9.81
C PRO A 57 -6.52 4.78 -8.85
N PHE A 58 -6.92 4.85 -7.60
CA PHE A 58 -6.09 5.28 -6.47
C PHE A 58 -6.35 4.41 -5.25
N GLY A 59 -5.52 4.49 -4.24
CA GLY A 59 -5.67 3.74 -2.99
C GLY A 59 -5.43 4.60 -1.75
N VAL A 60 -5.54 3.96 -0.60
CA VAL A 60 -5.30 4.55 0.73
C VAL A 60 -4.28 3.70 1.48
N ASN A 61 -3.27 4.33 2.05
CA ASN A 61 -2.35 3.69 2.98
C ASN A 61 -2.79 4.00 4.42
N ILE A 62 -3.16 2.96 5.19
CA ILE A 62 -3.56 3.09 6.59
C ILE A 62 -2.41 2.62 7.48
N MET A 63 -1.91 3.52 8.33
CA MET A 63 -0.97 3.18 9.40
C MET A 63 -1.75 2.59 10.57
N LEU A 64 -1.58 1.29 10.84
CA LEU A 64 -2.41 0.56 11.81
C LEU A 64 -2.12 0.92 13.28
N MET A 65 -0.99 1.58 13.56
CA MET A 65 -0.71 2.16 14.88
C MET A 65 -1.47 3.48 15.15
N ASN A 66 -2.08 4.08 14.13
CA ASN A 66 -2.91 5.26 14.34
C ASN A 66 -4.17 4.88 15.13
N PRO A 67 -4.48 5.55 16.26
CA PRO A 67 -5.69 5.26 17.06
C PRO A 67 -7.00 5.37 16.25
N ALA A 68 -7.04 6.17 15.20
CA ALA A 68 -8.19 6.31 14.31
C ALA A 68 -8.26 5.23 13.21
N ALA A 69 -7.34 4.25 13.18
CA ALA A 69 -7.34 3.20 12.17
C ALA A 69 -8.66 2.43 12.07
N PRO A 70 -9.37 2.09 13.17
CA PRO A 70 -10.67 1.41 13.09
C PRO A 70 -11.73 2.21 12.33
N GLU A 71 -11.80 3.52 12.56
CA GLU A 71 -12.75 4.41 11.88
C GLU A 71 -12.34 4.62 10.43
N MET A 72 -11.05 4.81 10.16
CA MET A 72 -10.52 4.93 8.80
C MET A 72 -10.77 3.66 7.98
N ALA A 73 -10.69 2.48 8.61
CA ALA A 73 -11.01 1.20 7.97
C ALA A 73 -12.47 1.10 7.50
N LYS A 74 -13.40 1.77 8.17
CA LYS A 74 -14.80 1.90 7.73
C LYS A 74 -14.94 2.92 6.61
N VAL A 75 -14.26 4.07 6.74
CA VAL A 75 -14.30 5.14 5.73
C VAL A 75 -13.88 4.63 4.34
N VAL A 76 -12.85 3.80 4.22
CA VAL A 76 -12.44 3.28 2.92
C VAL A 76 -13.49 2.38 2.27
N VAL A 77 -14.29 1.66 3.08
CA VAL A 77 -15.43 0.87 2.60
C VAL A 77 -16.57 1.79 2.16
N GLU A 78 -17.00 2.70 3.04
CA GLU A 78 -18.09 3.64 2.79
C GLU A 78 -17.85 4.52 1.56
N GLU A 79 -16.61 4.98 1.39
CA GLU A 79 -16.20 5.78 0.22
C GLU A 79 -15.84 4.92 -1.01
N GLY A 80 -15.96 3.59 -0.95
CA GLY A 80 -15.76 2.70 -2.10
C GLY A 80 -14.35 2.72 -2.67
N VAL A 81 -13.33 2.89 -1.82
CA VAL A 81 -11.91 2.79 -2.20
C VAL A 81 -11.62 1.40 -2.75
N LYS A 82 -10.79 1.29 -3.79
CA LYS A 82 -10.52 0.00 -4.45
C LYS A 82 -9.24 -0.68 -3.99
N VAL A 83 -8.30 0.07 -3.44
CA VAL A 83 -7.01 -0.45 -3.01
C VAL A 83 -6.65 0.10 -1.64
N VAL A 84 -6.31 -0.77 -0.71
CA VAL A 84 -5.79 -0.41 0.62
C VAL A 84 -4.41 -1.05 0.81
N THR A 85 -3.46 -0.24 1.21
CA THR A 85 -2.18 -0.71 1.74
C THR A 85 -2.12 -0.45 3.24
N THR A 86 -1.39 -1.26 3.99
CA THR A 86 -1.26 -1.06 5.43
C THR A 86 0.18 -1.15 5.87
N GLY A 87 0.57 -0.30 6.81
CA GLY A 87 1.87 -0.34 7.46
C GLY A 87 1.75 -0.29 8.98
N ALA A 88 2.86 -0.55 9.68
CA ALA A 88 2.99 -0.45 11.12
C ALA A 88 1.90 -1.22 11.89
N GLY A 89 1.74 -2.51 11.58
CA GLY A 89 0.78 -3.38 12.25
C GLY A 89 0.27 -4.53 11.38
N VAL A 90 -0.72 -5.26 11.89
CA VAL A 90 -1.31 -6.43 11.23
C VAL A 90 -2.80 -6.18 10.99
N PRO A 91 -3.28 -6.19 9.73
CA PRO A 91 -4.64 -5.80 9.38
C PRO A 91 -5.70 -6.89 9.61
N SER A 92 -5.41 -7.98 10.31
CA SER A 92 -6.26 -9.18 10.38
C SER A 92 -7.74 -8.88 10.66
N GLN A 93 -8.03 -7.91 11.52
CA GLN A 93 -9.40 -7.58 11.91
C GLN A 93 -10.18 -6.80 10.83
N TYR A 94 -9.49 -6.18 9.87
CA TYR A 94 -10.12 -5.36 8.83
C TYR A 94 -10.26 -6.10 7.49
N VAL A 95 -9.37 -7.04 7.21
CA VAL A 95 -9.32 -7.74 5.92
C VAL A 95 -10.66 -8.36 5.52
N PRO A 96 -11.42 -9.06 6.40
CA PRO A 96 -12.70 -9.65 6.01
C PRO A 96 -13.67 -8.62 5.43
N ALA A 97 -13.89 -7.50 6.13
CA ALA A 97 -14.80 -6.44 5.67
C ALA A 97 -14.31 -5.77 4.38
N TRP A 98 -13.01 -5.55 4.24
CA TRP A 98 -12.44 -5.00 3.01
C TRP A 98 -12.60 -5.95 1.81
N LYS A 99 -12.41 -7.26 2.02
CA LYS A 99 -12.60 -8.26 0.96
C LYS A 99 -14.07 -8.38 0.56
N GLU A 100 -15.00 -8.33 1.50
CA GLU A 100 -16.43 -8.31 1.23
C GLU A 100 -16.84 -7.08 0.41
N ALA A 101 -16.21 -5.92 0.68
CA ALA A 101 -16.39 -4.68 -0.09
C ALA A 101 -15.65 -4.68 -1.45
N GLY A 102 -14.95 -5.76 -1.82
CA GLY A 102 -14.20 -5.87 -3.08
C GLY A 102 -12.92 -5.06 -3.11
N ILE A 103 -12.39 -4.66 -1.95
CA ILE A 103 -11.13 -3.90 -1.83
C ILE A 103 -9.94 -4.86 -2.01
N LYS A 104 -8.96 -4.45 -2.79
CA LYS A 104 -7.66 -5.12 -2.89
C LYS A 104 -6.75 -4.68 -1.76
N VAL A 105 -6.18 -5.64 -1.04
CA VAL A 105 -5.41 -5.40 0.19
C VAL A 105 -3.95 -5.82 0.02
N PHE A 106 -3.04 -4.87 0.23
CA PHE A 106 -1.59 -5.08 0.14
C PHE A 106 -0.91 -4.62 1.43
N PRO A 107 -0.72 -5.51 2.42
CA PRO A 107 0.04 -5.15 3.62
C PRO A 107 1.52 -4.98 3.31
N VAL A 108 2.14 -4.00 3.96
CA VAL A 108 3.59 -3.82 3.99
C VAL A 108 4.19 -4.85 4.95
N VAL A 109 5.21 -5.55 4.50
CA VAL A 109 5.94 -6.56 5.26
C VAL A 109 7.43 -6.29 5.23
N ALA A 110 8.07 -6.37 6.39
CA ALA A 110 9.51 -6.21 6.56
C ALA A 110 10.21 -7.54 6.90
N ALA A 111 9.46 -8.64 6.98
CA ALA A 111 9.97 -9.97 7.28
C ALA A 111 9.04 -11.06 6.73
N THR A 112 9.61 -12.23 6.41
CA THR A 112 8.88 -13.39 5.88
C THR A 112 7.85 -13.96 6.85
N ALA A 113 8.07 -13.81 8.16
CA ALA A 113 7.13 -14.24 9.18
C ALA A 113 5.74 -13.57 9.02
N LEU A 114 5.70 -12.31 8.56
CA LEU A 114 4.45 -11.60 8.29
C LEU A 114 3.70 -12.19 7.08
N VAL A 115 4.42 -12.65 6.06
CA VAL A 115 3.82 -13.30 4.89
C VAL A 115 3.03 -14.53 5.31
N ARG A 116 3.64 -15.42 6.11
CA ARG A 116 2.98 -16.64 6.64
C ARG A 116 1.72 -16.33 7.44
N ARG A 117 1.74 -15.24 8.19
CA ARG A 117 0.62 -14.80 9.04
C ARG A 117 -0.52 -14.19 8.23
N LEU A 118 -0.19 -13.45 7.17
CA LEU A 118 -1.15 -12.62 6.44
C LEU A 118 -1.73 -13.30 5.19
N ALA A 119 -0.98 -14.17 4.51
CA ALA A 119 -1.45 -14.87 3.31
C ALA A 119 -2.78 -15.63 3.53
N PRO A 120 -3.00 -16.34 4.66
CA PRO A 120 -4.27 -17.03 4.90
C PRO A 120 -5.48 -16.12 5.05
N LEU A 121 -5.29 -14.81 5.24
CA LEU A 121 -6.38 -13.84 5.39
C LEU A 121 -7.02 -13.42 4.05
N GLY A 122 -6.47 -13.88 2.92
CA GLY A 122 -7.00 -13.55 1.59
C GLY A 122 -6.56 -12.17 1.08
N VAL A 123 -5.39 -11.68 1.50
CA VAL A 123 -4.78 -10.47 0.93
C VAL A 123 -4.44 -10.69 -0.56
N ASP A 124 -4.34 -9.60 -1.34
CA ASP A 124 -4.13 -9.67 -2.78
C ASP A 124 -2.65 -9.64 -3.20
N GLY A 125 -1.76 -9.41 -2.26
CA GLY A 125 -0.31 -9.37 -2.45
C GLY A 125 0.39 -8.74 -1.27
N PHE A 126 1.70 -8.53 -1.38
CA PHE A 126 2.54 -7.97 -0.32
C PHE A 126 3.39 -6.83 -0.85
N ILE A 127 3.61 -5.81 -0.03
CA ILE A 127 4.64 -4.81 -0.27
C ILE A 127 5.84 -5.18 0.61
N ALA A 128 6.90 -5.70 -0.01
CA ALA A 128 8.16 -6.02 0.65
C ALA A 128 8.99 -4.74 0.76
N GLU A 129 9.04 -4.15 1.96
CA GLU A 129 9.69 -2.87 2.22
C GLU A 129 11.00 -3.03 2.97
N GLY A 130 12.10 -2.73 2.28
CA GLY A 130 13.45 -2.76 2.84
C GLY A 130 13.82 -1.50 3.62
N THR A 131 14.97 -1.56 4.29
CA THR A 131 15.50 -0.45 5.14
C THR A 131 15.82 0.82 4.36
N GLU A 132 15.94 0.75 3.04
CA GLU A 132 16.19 1.93 2.19
C GLU A 132 14.94 2.81 2.01
N SER A 133 13.84 2.46 2.67
CA SER A 133 12.62 3.27 2.78
C SER A 133 12.72 4.30 3.89
N GLY A 134 11.66 5.12 4.01
CA GLY A 134 11.46 6.03 5.13
C GLY A 134 10.39 5.54 6.12
N GLY A 135 10.38 6.09 7.32
CA GLY A 135 9.37 5.80 8.34
C GLY A 135 9.72 4.58 9.22
N HIS A 136 8.75 3.71 9.47
CA HIS A 136 8.92 2.51 10.29
C HIS A 136 9.41 1.35 9.43
N VAL A 137 10.71 1.18 9.32
CA VAL A 137 11.35 0.16 8.49
C VAL A 137 11.82 -1.03 9.32
N GLY A 138 11.98 -2.20 8.67
CA GLY A 138 12.58 -3.38 9.26
C GLY A 138 14.12 -3.37 9.17
N GLU A 139 14.74 -4.52 9.35
CA GLU A 139 16.20 -4.66 9.39
C GLU A 139 16.80 -5.12 8.04
N LEU A 140 16.00 -5.73 7.18
CA LEU A 140 16.47 -6.28 5.90
C LEU A 140 16.47 -5.21 4.81
N THR A 141 17.52 -5.21 3.99
CA THR A 141 17.59 -4.42 2.77
C THR A 141 16.58 -4.93 1.73
N THR A 142 16.16 -4.08 0.82
CA THR A 142 15.26 -4.44 -0.28
C THR A 142 15.81 -5.62 -1.11
N MET A 143 17.11 -5.59 -1.40
CA MET A 143 17.81 -6.65 -2.13
C MET A 143 17.71 -8.02 -1.43
N ALA A 144 17.75 -8.06 -0.10
CA ALA A 144 17.65 -9.29 0.68
C ALA A 144 16.19 -9.71 0.92
N LEU A 145 15.28 -8.76 1.15
CA LEU A 145 13.89 -9.02 1.55
C LEU A 145 13.02 -9.52 0.39
N VAL A 146 13.07 -8.84 -0.76
CA VAL A 146 12.16 -9.11 -1.88
C VAL A 146 12.19 -10.56 -2.34
N PRO A 147 13.36 -11.18 -2.63
CA PRO A 147 13.40 -12.57 -3.06
C PRO A 147 12.97 -13.55 -1.96
N GLN A 148 13.21 -13.23 -0.69
CA GLN A 148 12.75 -14.05 0.42
C GLN A 148 11.22 -14.02 0.56
N VAL A 149 10.61 -12.84 0.43
CA VAL A 149 9.15 -12.69 0.43
C VAL A 149 8.55 -13.44 -0.76
N LYS A 150 9.13 -13.29 -1.95
CA LYS A 150 8.66 -13.97 -3.16
C LYS A 150 8.74 -15.50 -3.05
N ALA A 151 9.77 -16.04 -2.43
CA ALA A 151 9.90 -17.47 -2.17
C ALA A 151 8.84 -18.04 -1.20
N MET A 152 8.14 -17.18 -0.45
CA MET A 152 7.14 -17.57 0.56
C MET A 152 5.71 -17.53 0.04
N THR A 153 5.46 -17.02 -1.18
CA THR A 153 4.09 -16.84 -1.68
C THR A 153 4.03 -16.80 -3.21
N ASP A 154 2.95 -17.31 -3.77
CA ASP A 154 2.61 -17.14 -5.19
C ASP A 154 1.89 -15.81 -5.47
N LEU A 155 1.46 -15.09 -4.42
CA LEU A 155 0.82 -13.80 -4.56
C LEU A 155 1.78 -12.74 -5.13
N PRO A 156 1.26 -11.67 -5.76
CA PRO A 156 2.04 -10.53 -6.19
C PRO A 156 2.90 -9.95 -5.07
N VAL A 157 4.16 -9.66 -5.39
CA VAL A 157 5.10 -8.99 -4.47
C VAL A 157 5.52 -7.68 -5.10
N ILE A 158 5.31 -6.59 -4.37
CA ILE A 158 5.69 -5.24 -4.75
C ILE A 158 6.94 -4.89 -3.94
N ALA A 159 8.02 -4.53 -4.65
CA ALA A 159 9.24 -4.08 -3.98
C ALA A 159 9.13 -2.62 -3.56
N ALA A 160 9.54 -2.30 -2.34
CA ALA A 160 9.62 -0.95 -1.81
C ALA A 160 10.92 -0.72 -1.06
N GLY A 161 11.46 0.48 -1.17
CA GLY A 161 12.73 0.89 -0.57
C GLY A 161 13.85 1.06 -1.60
N GLY A 162 14.35 2.29 -1.73
CA GLY A 162 15.50 2.63 -2.57
C GLY A 162 15.28 2.55 -4.09
N ILE A 163 14.05 2.44 -4.59
CA ILE A 163 13.75 2.32 -6.02
C ILE A 163 13.42 3.71 -6.58
N ALA A 164 14.43 4.37 -7.16
CA ALA A 164 14.34 5.74 -7.65
C ALA A 164 14.76 5.90 -9.14
N SER A 165 15.02 4.80 -9.84
CA SER A 165 15.44 4.83 -11.24
C SER A 165 14.95 3.60 -11.99
N GLY A 166 14.93 3.68 -13.33
CA GLY A 166 14.57 2.54 -14.18
C GLY A 166 15.48 1.32 -14.00
N ARG A 167 16.76 1.53 -13.67
CA ARG A 167 17.70 0.43 -13.37
C ARG A 167 17.32 -0.31 -12.10
N GLN A 168 16.93 0.42 -11.07
CA GLN A 168 16.47 -0.17 -9.79
C GLN A 168 15.12 -0.86 -9.96
N LEU A 169 14.22 -0.31 -10.77
CA LEU A 169 12.96 -0.97 -11.13
C LEU A 169 13.23 -2.30 -11.85
N ALA A 170 14.15 -2.32 -12.83
CA ALA A 170 14.56 -3.55 -13.50
C ALA A 170 15.16 -4.58 -12.53
N ALA A 171 15.95 -4.12 -11.56
CA ALA A 171 16.48 -4.99 -10.49
C ALA A 171 15.37 -5.56 -9.60
N ALA A 172 14.34 -4.75 -9.26
CA ALA A 172 13.20 -5.23 -8.48
C ALA A 172 12.44 -6.36 -9.22
N PHE A 173 12.23 -6.24 -10.52
CA PHE A 173 11.65 -7.33 -11.32
C PHE A 173 12.54 -8.57 -11.35
N ALA A 174 13.85 -8.41 -11.49
CA ALA A 174 14.80 -9.53 -11.44
C ALA A 174 14.79 -10.25 -10.09
N LEU A 175 14.44 -9.56 -8.99
CA LEU A 175 14.28 -10.13 -7.65
C LEU A 175 12.92 -10.82 -7.45
N GLY A 176 12.01 -10.75 -8.43
CA GLY A 176 10.70 -11.39 -8.39
C GLY A 176 9.54 -10.47 -8.02
N ALA A 177 9.75 -9.17 -7.94
CA ALA A 177 8.64 -8.21 -7.87
C ALA A 177 7.85 -8.16 -9.19
N CYS A 178 6.60 -7.67 -9.16
CA CYS A 178 5.73 -7.58 -10.33
C CYS A 178 4.93 -6.27 -10.36
#